data_4f1816ef2870960c563423423e357116
#
_entry.id   4f1816ef2870960c563423423e357116
#
_cell.length_a   1.000
_cell.length_b   1.000
_cell.length_c   1.000
_cell.angle_alpha   90.00
_cell.angle_beta   90.00
_cell.angle_gamma   90.00
#
_symmetry.space_group_name_H-M   'P 1'
#
loop_
_entity.id
_entity.type
_entity.pdbx_description
1 polymer ?
#
loop_
_entity_poly.entity_id
_entity_poly.type
_entity_poly.pdbx_seq_one_letter_code
_entity_poly.pdbx_strand_id
1 'polypeptide(L)'
;DLNSSHEIAIFEMGTYGFGEIREMCSWVKPHISVITGIAPVHLERMKSLENILDAKSEIVDLTGTVIINGDDELLLNQARLWTAQKMVIDCSITSKNAAVFVDYENSIHSIYISGKFITSVEGSKILQLSIALTVGVLIALEMDIIEYFQKIENLEKTTHRQNVLKGNMGQTIIDNSFNSNPISNLASLELLHSYENSGKKYLITPGMVELGSEQFTYNYEFAFNASEITDEALVVGFTNKTALTLAF
;
A
#
# COMPACT_ATOMS: atom_id res chain seq x y z
N ASP A 1 3.11 -22.80 -10.73
CA ASP A 1 2.23 -24.00 -10.74
C ASP A 1 2.22 -24.62 -9.35
N LEU A 2 1.05 -24.62 -8.69
CA LEU A 2 0.89 -25.22 -7.36
C LEU A 2 0.90 -26.76 -7.45
N ASN A 3 1.56 -27.40 -6.49
CA ASN A 3 1.57 -28.85 -6.33
C ASN A 3 1.65 -29.23 -4.83
N SER A 4 1.65 -30.53 -4.53
CA SER A 4 1.62 -31.04 -3.15
C SER A 4 2.84 -30.74 -2.29
N SER A 5 3.89 -30.13 -2.83
CA SER A 5 5.06 -29.70 -2.04
C SER A 5 4.95 -28.28 -1.51
N HIS A 6 3.93 -27.51 -1.95
CA HIS A 6 3.68 -26.18 -1.46
C HIS A 6 2.83 -26.22 -0.19
N GLU A 7 3.29 -25.60 0.87
CA GLU A 7 2.58 -25.51 2.16
C GLU A 7 1.72 -24.25 2.23
N ILE A 8 2.15 -23.16 1.57
CA ILE A 8 1.48 -21.87 1.55
C ILE A 8 1.37 -21.38 0.11
N ALA A 9 0.20 -20.82 -0.23
CA ALA A 9 -0.05 -20.16 -1.50
C ALA A 9 -0.58 -18.75 -1.24
N ILE A 10 -0.02 -17.76 -1.91
CA ILE A 10 -0.44 -16.36 -1.81
C ILE A 10 -1.03 -15.94 -3.15
N PHE A 11 -2.26 -15.43 -3.12
CA PHE A 11 -2.99 -14.94 -4.29
C PHE A 11 -3.27 -13.46 -4.14
N GLU A 12 -2.81 -12.65 -5.09
CA GLU A 12 -3.24 -11.27 -5.21
C GLU A 12 -4.60 -11.22 -5.91
N MET A 13 -5.56 -10.53 -5.30
CA MET A 13 -6.91 -10.36 -5.83
C MET A 13 -7.22 -8.88 -6.04
N GLY A 14 -7.37 -8.48 -7.29
CA GLY A 14 -7.84 -7.15 -7.67
C GLY A 14 -9.33 -7.16 -7.97
N THR A 15 -9.97 -6.00 -7.93
CA THR A 15 -11.37 -5.86 -8.32
C THR A 15 -11.65 -4.54 -9.01
N TYR A 16 -12.54 -4.58 -10.00
CA TYR A 16 -13.16 -3.45 -10.67
C TYR A 16 -14.66 -3.32 -10.38
N GLY A 17 -15.25 -4.29 -9.65
CA GLY A 17 -16.66 -4.33 -9.35
C GLY A 17 -17.03 -5.34 -8.28
N PHE A 18 -18.28 -5.23 -7.81
CA PHE A 18 -18.85 -6.17 -6.84
C PHE A 18 -18.94 -7.60 -7.40
N GLY A 19 -18.71 -8.58 -6.54
CA GLY A 19 -18.80 -10.00 -6.83
C GLY A 19 -17.52 -10.63 -7.37
N GLU A 20 -16.57 -9.85 -7.90
CA GLU A 20 -15.34 -10.37 -8.51
C GLU A 20 -14.43 -11.04 -7.47
N ILE A 21 -14.23 -10.42 -6.31
CA ILE A 21 -13.44 -11.02 -5.22
C ILE A 21 -14.15 -12.26 -4.67
N ARG A 22 -15.46 -12.20 -4.50
CA ARG A 22 -16.26 -13.36 -4.06
C ARG A 22 -16.13 -14.53 -5.02
N GLU A 23 -16.17 -14.27 -6.33
CA GLU A 23 -15.98 -15.31 -7.35
C GLU A 23 -14.59 -15.94 -7.24
N MET A 24 -13.51 -15.14 -7.18
CA MET A 24 -12.14 -15.65 -7.00
C MET A 24 -12.01 -16.47 -5.72
N CYS A 25 -12.57 -16.01 -4.60
CA CYS A 25 -12.55 -16.73 -3.33
C CYS A 25 -13.33 -18.05 -3.38
N SER A 26 -14.36 -18.17 -4.23
CA SER A 26 -15.10 -19.43 -4.40
C SER A 26 -14.20 -20.55 -4.95
N TRP A 27 -13.19 -20.20 -5.73
CA TRP A 27 -12.22 -21.14 -6.31
C TRP A 27 -11.02 -21.36 -5.40
N VAL A 28 -10.44 -20.26 -4.89
CA VAL A 28 -9.21 -20.30 -4.08
C VAL A 28 -9.49 -20.79 -2.65
N LYS A 29 -10.65 -20.44 -2.07
CA LYS A 29 -11.05 -20.76 -0.68
C LYS A 29 -9.98 -20.35 0.32
N PRO A 30 -9.64 -19.08 0.43
CA PRO A 30 -8.57 -18.60 1.30
C PRO A 30 -8.88 -18.87 2.76
N HIS A 31 -7.88 -19.23 3.56
CA HIS A 31 -8.00 -19.38 5.02
C HIS A 31 -7.81 -18.04 5.72
N ILE A 32 -6.90 -17.22 5.18
CA ILE A 32 -6.50 -15.93 5.71
C ILE A 32 -6.69 -14.90 4.61
N SER A 33 -7.25 -13.76 4.94
CA SER A 33 -7.32 -12.59 4.06
C SER A 33 -6.46 -11.45 4.57
N VAL A 34 -5.90 -10.69 3.64
CA VAL A 34 -5.15 -9.47 3.93
C VAL A 34 -5.74 -8.33 3.12
N ILE A 35 -6.21 -7.28 3.78
CA ILE A 35 -6.68 -6.06 3.12
C ILE A 35 -5.68 -4.94 3.43
N THR A 36 -4.92 -4.56 2.41
CA THR A 36 -3.77 -3.65 2.55
C THR A 36 -4.18 -2.18 2.66
N GLY A 37 -5.43 -1.85 2.28
CA GLY A 37 -5.98 -0.51 2.40
C GLY A 37 -7.08 -0.22 1.39
N ILE A 38 -7.79 0.88 1.64
CA ILE A 38 -8.83 1.43 0.78
C ILE A 38 -8.30 2.74 0.19
N ALA A 39 -8.17 2.77 -1.11
CA ALA A 39 -7.66 3.93 -1.83
C ALA A 39 -8.64 4.34 -2.93
N PRO A 40 -8.69 5.61 -3.33
CA PRO A 40 -9.50 6.08 -4.44
C PRO A 40 -8.90 5.58 -5.77
N VAL A 41 -9.23 4.32 -6.10
CA VAL A 41 -8.88 3.65 -7.36
C VAL A 41 -10.17 3.19 -8.03
N HIS A 42 -10.21 3.22 -9.36
CA HIS A 42 -11.39 2.79 -10.13
C HIS A 42 -12.71 3.49 -9.72
N LEU A 43 -12.64 4.73 -9.20
CA LEU A 43 -13.83 5.49 -8.76
C LEU A 43 -14.84 5.73 -9.88
N GLU A 44 -14.40 5.73 -11.12
CA GLU A 44 -15.30 5.81 -12.27
C GLU A 44 -16.33 4.67 -12.26
N ARG A 45 -15.95 3.46 -11.83
CA ARG A 45 -16.81 2.27 -11.72
C ARG A 45 -17.40 2.12 -10.32
N MET A 46 -16.58 2.21 -9.31
CA MET A 46 -16.95 1.97 -7.92
C MET A 46 -17.78 3.10 -7.30
N LYS A 47 -17.66 4.34 -7.81
CA LYS A 47 -18.40 5.55 -7.42
C LYS A 47 -18.01 6.14 -6.06
N SER A 48 -17.63 5.35 -5.05
CA SER A 48 -17.21 5.84 -3.74
C SER A 48 -16.16 4.94 -3.08
N LEU A 49 -15.53 5.43 -2.01
CA LEU A 49 -14.59 4.66 -1.19
C LEU A 49 -15.32 3.55 -0.40
N GLU A 50 -16.56 3.81 0.02
CA GLU A 50 -17.41 2.82 0.70
C GLU A 50 -17.69 1.63 -0.22
N ASN A 51 -17.99 1.87 -1.49
CA ASN A 51 -18.19 0.81 -2.46
C ASN A 51 -16.90 0.00 -2.72
N ILE A 52 -15.74 0.67 -2.70
CA ILE A 52 -14.44 -0.01 -2.78
C ILE A 52 -14.21 -0.87 -1.53
N LEU A 53 -14.52 -0.34 -0.34
CA LEU A 53 -14.46 -1.08 0.90
C LEU A 53 -15.38 -2.31 0.87
N ASP A 54 -16.63 -2.14 0.46
CA ASP A 54 -17.61 -3.24 0.37
C ASP A 54 -17.14 -4.33 -0.60
N ALA A 55 -16.68 -3.95 -1.79
CA ALA A 55 -16.16 -4.90 -2.77
C ALA A 55 -14.92 -5.67 -2.26
N LYS A 56 -13.98 -4.98 -1.62
CA LYS A 56 -12.81 -5.64 -1.02
C LYS A 56 -13.18 -6.50 0.19
N SER A 57 -14.21 -6.11 0.94
CA SER A 57 -14.70 -6.86 2.11
C SER A 57 -15.32 -8.21 1.75
N GLU A 58 -15.66 -8.45 0.48
CA GLU A 58 -16.16 -9.76 0.02
C GLU A 58 -15.20 -10.92 0.36
N ILE A 59 -13.89 -10.65 0.45
CA ILE A 59 -12.90 -11.66 0.86
C ILE A 59 -13.12 -12.14 2.29
N VAL A 60 -13.68 -11.28 3.16
CA VAL A 60 -13.87 -11.57 4.59
C VAL A 60 -14.93 -12.63 4.82
N ASP A 61 -15.97 -12.66 4.00
CA ASP A 61 -17.08 -13.61 4.14
C ASP A 61 -16.61 -15.07 4.15
N LEU A 62 -15.52 -15.35 3.43
CA LEU A 62 -15.03 -16.68 3.14
C LEU A 62 -13.77 -17.07 3.92
N THR A 63 -13.26 -16.20 4.79
CA THR A 63 -12.04 -16.42 5.58
C THR A 63 -12.33 -16.48 7.08
N GLY A 64 -11.50 -17.22 7.82
CA GLY A 64 -11.59 -17.29 9.29
C GLY A 64 -10.80 -16.17 9.98
N THR A 65 -9.67 -15.77 9.36
CA THR A 65 -8.76 -14.75 9.88
C THR A 65 -8.60 -13.63 8.86
N VAL A 66 -8.68 -12.40 9.34
CA VAL A 66 -8.58 -11.16 8.55
C VAL A 66 -7.45 -10.30 9.10
N ILE A 67 -6.52 -9.96 8.25
CA ILE A 67 -5.42 -9.05 8.57
C ILE A 67 -5.69 -7.73 7.83
N ILE A 68 -5.60 -6.62 8.53
CA ILE A 68 -5.93 -5.30 8.00
C ILE A 68 -4.83 -4.28 8.25
N ASN A 69 -4.77 -3.30 7.36
CA ASN A 69 -4.08 -2.05 7.63
C ASN A 69 -4.90 -1.22 8.66
N GLY A 70 -4.42 -1.17 9.90
CA GLY A 70 -5.07 -0.45 10.99
C GLY A 70 -4.91 1.07 10.93
N ASP A 71 -4.12 1.60 10.00
CA ASP A 71 -3.98 3.04 9.76
C ASP A 71 -5.03 3.57 8.77
N ASP A 72 -5.78 2.68 8.12
CA ASP A 72 -6.91 3.00 7.26
C ASP A 72 -8.20 3.07 8.11
N GLU A 73 -8.69 4.29 8.34
CA GLU A 73 -9.86 4.52 9.21
C GLU A 73 -11.13 3.82 8.72
N LEU A 74 -11.40 3.83 7.41
CA LEU A 74 -12.58 3.17 6.85
C LEU A 74 -12.51 1.68 7.10
N LEU A 75 -11.34 1.08 6.82
CA LEU A 75 -11.10 -0.34 7.01
C LEU A 75 -11.14 -0.72 8.50
N LEU A 76 -10.51 0.07 9.36
CA LEU A 76 -10.50 -0.17 10.79
C LEU A 76 -11.91 -0.13 11.40
N ASN A 77 -12.74 0.84 10.98
CA ASN A 77 -14.13 0.94 11.43
C ASN A 77 -14.97 -0.26 10.96
N GLN A 78 -14.82 -0.68 9.72
CA GLN A 78 -15.49 -1.86 9.18
C GLN A 78 -15.03 -3.14 9.89
N ALA A 79 -13.75 -3.28 10.16
CA ALA A 79 -13.15 -4.45 10.81
C ALA A 79 -13.71 -4.70 12.22
N ARG A 80 -14.10 -3.66 12.94
CA ARG A 80 -14.77 -3.79 14.24
C ARG A 80 -16.06 -4.60 14.18
N LEU A 81 -16.76 -4.57 13.05
CA LEU A 81 -17.97 -5.35 12.84
C LEU A 81 -17.66 -6.84 12.62
N TRP A 82 -16.45 -7.15 12.12
CA TRP A 82 -16.04 -8.54 11.87
C TRP A 82 -15.56 -9.27 13.12
N THR A 83 -15.07 -8.56 14.15
CA THR A 83 -14.51 -9.16 15.38
C THR A 83 -15.46 -10.06 16.12
N ALA A 84 -16.78 -9.93 15.91
CA ALA A 84 -17.78 -10.82 16.52
C ALA A 84 -17.78 -12.24 15.93
N GLN A 85 -17.23 -12.45 14.74
CA GLN A 85 -17.31 -13.71 14.01
C GLN A 85 -15.97 -14.19 13.45
N LYS A 86 -14.95 -13.30 13.39
CA LYS A 86 -13.67 -13.54 12.77
C LYS A 86 -12.53 -13.17 13.72
N MET A 87 -11.39 -13.81 13.54
CA MET A 87 -10.14 -13.31 14.12
C MET A 87 -9.66 -12.14 13.26
N VAL A 88 -9.56 -10.94 13.83
CA VAL A 88 -9.07 -9.74 13.17
C VAL A 88 -7.74 -9.34 13.79
N ILE A 89 -6.72 -9.17 12.94
CA ILE A 89 -5.39 -8.68 13.33
C ILE A 89 -5.18 -7.34 12.64
N ASP A 90 -5.22 -6.27 13.40
CA ASP A 90 -4.90 -4.93 12.93
C ASP A 90 -3.39 -4.68 12.98
N CYS A 91 -2.84 -4.22 11.86
CA CYS A 91 -1.43 -3.93 11.70
C CYS A 91 -1.26 -2.44 11.42
N SER A 92 -0.40 -1.76 12.16
CA SER A 92 -0.24 -0.31 12.09
C SER A 92 1.22 0.10 12.07
N ILE A 93 1.48 1.24 11.46
CA ILE A 93 2.77 1.94 11.49
C ILE A 93 2.68 3.27 12.27
N THR A 94 1.48 3.63 12.75
CA THR A 94 1.23 4.86 13.52
C THR A 94 0.72 4.58 14.93
N SER A 95 -0.10 3.54 15.13
CA SER A 95 -0.74 3.23 16.41
C SER A 95 -0.01 2.13 17.17
N LYS A 96 0.58 2.50 18.32
CA LYS A 96 1.21 1.54 19.26
C LYS A 96 0.21 0.60 19.95
N ASN A 97 -1.09 0.85 19.82
CA ASN A 97 -2.14 0.04 20.42
C ASN A 97 -2.65 -1.06 19.48
N ALA A 98 -2.20 -1.09 18.22
CA ALA A 98 -2.54 -2.14 17.28
C ALA A 98 -2.01 -3.51 17.74
N ALA A 99 -2.64 -4.58 17.27
CA ALA A 99 -2.16 -5.95 17.55
C ALA A 99 -0.72 -6.14 17.05
N VAL A 100 -0.41 -5.59 15.88
CA VAL A 100 0.95 -5.49 15.34
C VAL A 100 1.28 -4.01 15.12
N PHE A 101 2.37 -3.54 15.69
CA PHE A 101 2.91 -2.20 15.44
C PHE A 101 4.35 -2.30 14.94
N VAL A 102 4.67 -1.57 13.89
CA VAL A 102 6.05 -1.47 13.39
C VAL A 102 6.48 -0.02 13.42
N ASP A 103 7.47 0.28 14.25
CA ASP A 103 8.14 1.58 14.30
C ASP A 103 9.27 1.64 13.29
N TYR A 104 9.62 2.83 12.82
CA TYR A 104 10.72 3.01 11.87
C TYR A 104 11.59 4.19 12.26
N GLU A 105 12.83 3.92 12.58
CA GLU A 105 13.83 4.92 12.90
C GLU A 105 15.21 4.48 12.42
N ASN A 106 15.99 5.41 11.85
CA ASN A 106 17.37 5.16 11.42
C ASN A 106 17.56 3.92 10.53
N SER A 107 16.66 3.72 9.55
CA SER A 107 16.64 2.54 8.66
C SER A 107 16.33 1.21 9.35
N ILE A 108 15.83 1.23 10.56
CA ILE A 108 15.48 0.04 11.35
C ILE A 108 13.97 0.01 11.58
N HIS A 109 13.36 -1.12 11.26
CA HIS A 109 11.99 -1.44 11.62
C HIS A 109 11.98 -2.20 12.94
N SER A 110 11.39 -1.63 13.98
CA SER A 110 11.19 -2.27 15.30
C SER A 110 9.78 -2.82 15.38
N ILE A 111 9.65 -4.11 15.62
CA ILE A 111 8.41 -4.88 15.55
C ILE A 111 7.88 -5.12 16.96
N TYR A 112 6.62 -4.76 17.17
CA TYR A 112 5.90 -4.94 18.42
C TYR A 112 4.62 -5.74 18.19
N ILE A 113 4.33 -6.68 19.09
CA ILE A 113 3.09 -7.45 19.12
C ILE A 113 2.43 -7.23 20.48
N SER A 114 1.19 -6.73 20.47
CA SER A 114 0.45 -6.37 21.69
C SER A 114 1.29 -5.51 22.64
N GLY A 115 2.00 -4.54 22.08
CA GLY A 115 2.86 -3.58 22.81
C GLY A 115 4.21 -4.14 23.30
N LYS A 116 4.53 -5.41 23.04
CA LYS A 116 5.82 -6.02 23.40
C LYS A 116 6.77 -6.02 22.22
N PHE A 117 8.00 -5.53 22.42
CA PHE A 117 9.06 -5.63 21.42
C PHE A 117 9.40 -7.10 21.15
N ILE A 118 9.51 -7.46 19.87
CA ILE A 118 9.83 -8.82 19.41
C ILE A 118 11.21 -8.88 18.78
N THR A 119 11.43 -8.07 17.74
CA THR A 119 12.69 -8.05 16.99
C THR A 119 12.80 -6.75 16.18
N SER A 120 13.93 -6.57 15.52
CA SER A 120 14.11 -5.49 14.56
C SER A 120 14.78 -5.99 13.29
N VAL A 121 14.52 -5.29 12.17
CA VAL A 121 15.13 -5.59 10.87
C VAL A 121 15.51 -4.29 10.15
N GLU A 122 16.66 -4.28 9.52
CA GLU A 122 17.09 -3.16 8.69
C GLU A 122 16.35 -3.17 7.35
N GLY A 123 15.97 -2.00 6.86
CA GLY A 123 15.26 -1.89 5.58
C GLY A 123 14.81 -0.47 5.23
N SER A 124 14.23 -0.34 4.05
CA SER A 124 13.68 0.93 3.58
C SER A 124 12.32 1.23 4.23
N LYS A 125 12.06 2.49 4.58
CA LYS A 125 10.79 2.97 5.14
C LYS A 125 9.55 2.49 4.35
N ILE A 126 9.68 2.36 3.04
CA ILE A 126 8.61 1.91 2.15
C ILE A 126 8.05 0.51 2.50
N LEU A 127 8.85 -0.33 3.15
CA LEU A 127 8.46 -1.68 3.55
C LEU A 127 7.70 -1.73 4.88
N GLN A 128 7.61 -0.63 5.61
CA GLN A 128 7.11 -0.60 6.99
C GLN A 128 5.71 -1.24 7.14
N LEU A 129 4.75 -0.81 6.32
CA LEU A 129 3.39 -1.39 6.34
C LEU A 129 3.39 -2.85 5.86
N SER A 130 4.15 -3.16 4.82
CA SER A 130 4.26 -4.55 4.32
C SER A 130 4.84 -5.49 5.36
N ILE A 131 5.82 -5.02 6.14
CA ILE A 131 6.38 -5.75 7.28
C ILE A 131 5.30 -5.97 8.34
N ALA A 132 4.54 -4.94 8.71
CA ALA A 132 3.47 -5.06 9.71
C ALA A 132 2.42 -6.09 9.29
N LEU A 133 1.95 -6.03 8.05
CA LEU A 133 0.97 -6.99 7.50
C LEU A 133 1.56 -8.41 7.43
N THR A 134 2.84 -8.55 7.06
CA THR A 134 3.53 -9.85 7.04
C THR A 134 3.60 -10.46 8.44
N VAL A 135 3.90 -9.67 9.47
CA VAL A 135 3.86 -10.13 10.87
C VAL A 135 2.46 -10.64 11.23
N GLY A 136 1.40 -9.91 10.83
CA GLY A 136 0.03 -10.35 11.01
C GLY A 136 -0.25 -11.72 10.37
N VAL A 137 0.28 -11.96 9.15
CA VAL A 137 0.18 -13.27 8.48
C VAL A 137 0.93 -14.36 9.25
N LEU A 138 2.16 -14.08 9.71
CA LEU A 138 2.96 -15.05 10.46
C LEU A 138 2.28 -15.43 11.79
N ILE A 139 1.65 -14.45 12.47
CA ILE A 139 0.83 -14.73 13.67
C ILE A 139 -0.34 -15.66 13.33
N ALA A 140 -1.07 -15.36 12.27
CA ALA A 140 -2.22 -16.17 11.84
C ALA A 140 -1.85 -17.60 11.41
N LEU A 141 -0.61 -17.80 10.97
CA LEU A 141 -0.03 -19.10 10.60
C LEU A 141 0.69 -19.80 11.77
N GLU A 142 0.73 -19.17 12.96
CA GLU A 142 1.48 -19.68 14.13
C GLU A 142 2.97 -19.94 13.84
N MET A 143 3.58 -19.12 12.96
CA MET A 143 4.97 -19.26 12.53
C MET A 143 5.92 -18.43 13.41
N ASP A 144 7.17 -18.89 13.52
CA ASP A 144 8.21 -18.16 14.27
C ASP A 144 8.64 -16.89 13.54
N ILE A 145 8.26 -15.75 14.11
CA ILE A 145 8.51 -14.43 13.50
C ILE A 145 10.02 -14.16 13.40
N ILE A 146 10.80 -14.52 14.41
CA ILE A 146 12.24 -14.24 14.44
C ILE A 146 12.96 -15.01 13.33
N GLU A 147 12.64 -16.29 13.13
CA GLU A 147 13.22 -17.11 12.08
C GLU A 147 12.97 -16.52 10.68
N TYR A 148 11.74 -16.08 10.43
CA TYR A 148 11.36 -15.58 9.10
C TYR A 148 11.85 -14.16 8.83
N PHE A 149 11.99 -13.32 9.86
CA PHE A 149 12.49 -11.95 9.70
C PHE A 149 13.96 -11.86 9.28
N GLN A 150 14.79 -12.84 9.61
CA GLN A 150 16.17 -12.93 9.13
C GLN A 150 16.26 -13.07 7.59
N LYS A 151 15.16 -13.48 6.94
CA LYS A 151 15.07 -13.64 5.48
C LYS A 151 14.63 -12.37 4.75
N ILE A 152 14.06 -11.39 5.46
CA ILE A 152 13.51 -10.13 4.86
C ILE A 152 14.62 -9.24 4.30
N GLU A 153 15.82 -9.24 4.87
CA GLU A 153 16.96 -8.46 4.38
C GLU A 153 17.33 -8.76 2.92
N ASN A 154 16.90 -9.90 2.40
CA ASN A 154 17.18 -10.36 1.04
C ASN A 154 15.99 -10.23 0.08
N LEU A 155 14.93 -9.48 0.44
CA LEU A 155 13.79 -9.30 -0.46
C LEU A 155 14.17 -8.47 -1.69
N GLU A 156 13.85 -8.98 -2.87
CA GLU A 156 13.97 -8.23 -4.10
C GLU A 156 13.02 -7.01 -4.11
N LYS A 157 13.53 -5.88 -4.57
CA LYS A 157 12.71 -4.67 -4.72
C LYS A 157 11.72 -4.86 -5.86
N THR A 158 10.46 -4.55 -5.61
CA THR A 158 9.42 -4.55 -6.65
C THR A 158 9.72 -3.41 -7.64
N THR A 159 9.83 -3.74 -8.92
CA THR A 159 10.07 -2.76 -9.98
C THR A 159 8.87 -1.82 -10.14
N HIS A 160 9.13 -0.56 -10.52
CA HIS A 160 8.12 0.47 -10.79
C HIS A 160 7.18 0.85 -9.62
N ARG A 161 7.52 0.47 -8.37
CA ARG A 161 6.80 0.86 -7.15
C ARG A 161 7.75 1.58 -6.21
N GLN A 162 7.83 2.91 -6.32
CA GLN A 162 8.75 3.78 -5.57
C GLN A 162 10.22 3.27 -5.63
N ASN A 163 10.60 2.72 -6.77
CA ASN A 163 11.93 2.18 -6.95
C ASN A 163 12.94 3.32 -7.15
N VAL A 164 13.98 3.35 -6.33
CA VAL A 164 15.03 4.36 -6.42
C VAL A 164 16.16 3.84 -7.29
N LEU A 165 16.36 4.47 -8.43
CA LEU A 165 17.34 4.10 -9.45
C LEU A 165 18.40 5.18 -9.59
N LYS A 166 19.57 4.79 -10.07
CA LYS A 166 20.62 5.72 -10.51
C LYS A 166 20.60 5.82 -12.03
N GLY A 167 20.43 7.03 -12.52
CA GLY A 167 20.51 7.30 -13.95
C GLY A 167 21.95 7.41 -14.45
N ASN A 168 22.12 7.34 -15.76
CA ASN A 168 23.45 7.28 -16.42
C ASN A 168 24.30 8.54 -16.23
N MET A 169 23.69 9.67 -15.87
CA MET A 169 24.39 10.95 -15.61
C MET A 169 24.46 11.26 -14.10
N GLY A 170 24.25 10.27 -13.24
CA GLY A 170 24.33 10.40 -11.78
C GLY A 170 23.08 10.92 -11.09
N GLN A 171 21.99 11.20 -11.85
CA GLN A 171 20.70 11.59 -11.27
C GLN A 171 20.07 10.45 -10.48
N THR A 172 19.31 10.80 -9.45
CA THR A 172 18.44 9.86 -8.74
C THR A 172 17.06 9.89 -9.37
N ILE A 173 16.50 8.73 -9.68
CA ILE A 173 15.18 8.55 -10.26
C ILE A 173 14.32 7.78 -9.27
N ILE A 174 13.18 8.33 -8.91
CA ILE A 174 12.14 7.65 -8.13
C ILE A 174 11.07 7.18 -9.13
N ASP A 175 11.05 5.88 -9.40
CA ASP A 175 10.13 5.28 -10.36
C ASP A 175 8.92 4.70 -9.62
N ASN A 176 7.73 5.33 -9.82
CA ASN A 176 6.44 4.89 -9.32
C ASN A 176 5.42 4.80 -10.48
N SER A 177 5.85 4.29 -11.62
CA SER A 177 5.07 4.31 -12.86
C SER A 177 4.11 3.14 -13.04
N PHE A 178 4.11 2.13 -12.15
CA PHE A 178 3.28 0.94 -12.32
C PHE A 178 1.78 1.23 -12.16
N ASN A 179 1.40 1.91 -11.08
CA ASN A 179 0.02 2.30 -10.84
C ASN A 179 -0.01 3.60 -10.03
N SER A 180 -0.70 4.61 -10.54
CA SER A 180 -0.77 5.94 -9.96
C SER A 180 -2.11 6.14 -9.28
N ASN A 181 -2.09 6.38 -7.97
CA ASN A 181 -3.26 6.76 -7.18
C ASN A 181 -2.87 7.85 -6.17
N PRO A 182 -3.84 8.57 -5.56
CA PRO A 182 -3.55 9.69 -4.68
C PRO A 182 -2.60 9.34 -3.53
N ILE A 183 -2.77 8.17 -2.91
CA ILE A 183 -1.95 7.74 -1.76
C ILE A 183 -0.51 7.44 -2.19
N SER A 184 -0.33 6.66 -3.27
CA SER A 184 1.01 6.30 -3.76
C SER A 184 1.78 7.50 -4.30
N ASN A 185 1.07 8.47 -4.89
CA ASN A 185 1.67 9.70 -5.38
C ASN A 185 2.15 10.61 -4.25
N LEU A 186 1.34 10.76 -3.19
CA LEU A 186 1.75 11.51 -2.01
C LEU A 186 2.99 10.90 -1.35
N ALA A 187 3.00 9.58 -1.16
CA ALA A 187 4.17 8.88 -0.64
C ALA A 187 5.43 9.04 -1.51
N SER A 188 5.27 9.13 -2.85
CA SER A 188 6.39 9.39 -3.75
C SER A 188 6.90 10.82 -3.65
N LEU A 189 6.02 11.81 -3.42
CA LEU A 189 6.41 13.20 -3.17
C LEU A 189 7.14 13.33 -1.83
N GLU A 190 6.67 12.67 -0.78
CA GLU A 190 7.37 12.62 0.52
C GLU A 190 8.76 12.00 0.38
N LEU A 191 8.88 10.91 -0.38
CA LEU A 191 10.17 10.30 -0.67
C LEU A 191 11.08 11.27 -1.42
N LEU A 192 10.59 11.96 -2.45
CA LEU A 192 11.34 12.97 -3.19
C LEU A 192 11.75 14.15 -2.29
N HIS A 193 10.87 14.58 -1.39
CA HIS A 193 11.14 15.65 -0.43
C HIS A 193 12.28 15.26 0.51
N SER A 194 12.35 14.00 0.95
CA SER A 194 13.38 13.50 1.86
C SER A 194 14.81 13.51 1.27
N TYR A 195 14.95 13.65 -0.04
CA TYR A 195 16.26 13.83 -0.67
C TYR A 195 16.75 15.26 -0.53
N GLU A 196 17.67 15.49 0.40
CA GLU A 196 18.37 16.77 0.62
C GLU A 196 19.51 16.95 -0.39
N ASN A 197 19.21 17.13 -1.66
CA ASN A 197 20.24 17.36 -2.68
C ASN A 197 20.20 18.82 -3.17
N SER A 198 21.39 19.35 -3.49
CA SER A 198 21.55 20.68 -4.11
C SER A 198 21.12 20.74 -5.59
N GLY A 199 20.62 19.65 -6.15
CA GLY A 199 20.16 19.56 -7.53
C GLY A 199 18.69 19.91 -7.68
N LYS A 200 18.27 20.23 -8.91
CA LYS A 200 16.87 20.42 -9.25
C LYS A 200 16.06 19.14 -9.14
N LYS A 201 14.84 19.28 -8.67
CA LYS A 201 13.84 18.20 -8.58
C LYS A 201 12.82 18.34 -9.71
N TYR A 202 12.59 17.26 -10.43
CA TYR A 202 11.68 17.20 -11.57
C TYR A 202 10.57 16.21 -11.33
N LEU A 203 9.33 16.59 -11.67
CA LEU A 203 8.21 15.67 -11.77
C LEU A 203 7.94 15.33 -13.24
N ILE A 204 7.80 14.05 -13.57
CA ILE A 204 7.36 13.58 -14.90
C ILE A 204 6.12 12.71 -14.66
N THR A 205 4.96 13.15 -15.14
CA THR A 205 3.70 12.47 -14.82
C THR A 205 2.64 12.62 -15.92
N PRO A 206 1.84 11.58 -16.18
CA PRO A 206 0.58 11.68 -16.92
C PRO A 206 -0.60 12.07 -16.02
N GLY A 207 -0.38 12.15 -14.70
CA GLY A 207 -1.45 12.23 -13.72
C GLY A 207 -2.14 10.88 -13.47
N MET A 208 -3.27 10.95 -12.78
CA MET A 208 -4.07 9.80 -12.38
C MET A 208 -5.33 9.69 -13.24
N VAL A 209 -5.76 8.48 -13.52
CA VAL A 209 -6.96 8.17 -14.32
C VAL A 209 -7.96 7.31 -13.53
N GLU A 210 -9.15 7.10 -14.08
CA GLU A 210 -10.21 6.27 -13.51
C GLU A 210 -10.77 6.77 -12.16
N LEU A 211 -10.61 8.08 -11.88
CA LEU A 211 -11.09 8.71 -10.64
C LEU A 211 -12.50 9.33 -10.79
N GLY A 212 -13.17 9.13 -11.94
CA GLY A 212 -14.53 9.60 -12.19
C GLY A 212 -14.67 11.12 -12.08
N SER A 213 -15.69 11.60 -11.35
CA SER A 213 -15.92 13.03 -11.12
C SER A 213 -14.79 13.73 -10.38
N GLU A 214 -14.05 13.00 -9.57
CA GLU A 214 -12.97 13.54 -8.72
C GLU A 214 -11.61 13.61 -9.46
N GLN A 215 -11.53 13.17 -10.70
CA GLN A 215 -10.25 13.09 -11.44
C GLN A 215 -9.55 14.43 -11.55
N PHE A 216 -10.31 15.52 -11.79
CA PHE A 216 -9.72 16.85 -11.83
C PHE A 216 -9.18 17.26 -10.47
N THR A 217 -9.96 17.11 -9.42
CA THR A 217 -9.61 17.50 -8.04
C THR A 217 -8.34 16.80 -7.57
N TYR A 218 -8.27 15.48 -7.65
CA TYR A 218 -7.10 14.71 -7.23
C TYR A 218 -5.84 15.05 -8.04
N ASN A 219 -5.96 15.28 -9.35
CA ASN A 219 -4.81 15.69 -10.16
C ASN A 219 -4.35 17.13 -9.87
N TYR A 220 -5.28 18.03 -9.56
CA TYR A 220 -4.96 19.38 -9.15
C TYR A 220 -4.23 19.40 -7.80
N GLU A 221 -4.76 18.69 -6.79
CA GLU A 221 -4.14 18.56 -5.47
C GLU A 221 -2.74 17.92 -5.54
N PHE A 222 -2.60 16.87 -6.36
CA PHE A 222 -1.29 16.26 -6.60
C PHE A 222 -0.28 17.24 -7.18
N ALA A 223 -0.67 17.99 -8.21
CA ALA A 223 0.20 18.98 -8.83
C ALA A 223 0.52 20.16 -7.88
N PHE A 224 -0.46 20.59 -7.08
CA PHE A 224 -0.25 21.61 -6.05
C PHE A 224 0.78 21.16 -5.02
N ASN A 225 0.64 19.97 -4.45
CA ASN A 225 1.61 19.40 -3.53
C ASN A 225 2.99 19.21 -4.18
N ALA A 226 3.03 18.83 -5.45
CA ALA A 226 4.28 18.68 -6.19
C ALA A 226 4.98 20.03 -6.42
N SER A 227 4.24 21.11 -6.64
CA SER A 227 4.81 22.46 -6.87
C SER A 227 5.59 23.00 -5.66
N GLU A 228 5.24 22.56 -4.44
CA GLU A 228 5.96 22.89 -3.22
C GLU A 228 7.31 22.16 -3.07
N ILE A 229 7.51 21.07 -3.83
CA ILE A 229 8.63 20.12 -3.67
C ILE A 229 9.56 20.12 -4.88
N THR A 230 9.01 20.38 -6.08
CA THR A 230 9.73 20.23 -7.35
C THR A 230 9.95 21.57 -8.04
N ASP A 231 11.06 21.69 -8.76
CA ASP A 231 11.42 22.91 -9.48
C ASP A 231 10.71 23.01 -10.83
N GLU A 232 10.44 21.87 -11.46
CA GLU A 232 9.83 21.82 -12.78
C GLU A 232 8.96 20.55 -12.93
N ALA A 233 7.87 20.63 -13.69
CA ALA A 233 7.04 19.48 -14.04
C ALA A 233 6.94 19.28 -15.56
N LEU A 234 7.04 18.02 -15.99
CA LEU A 234 6.76 17.58 -17.35
C LEU A 234 5.47 16.76 -17.35
N VAL A 235 4.41 17.33 -17.88
CA VAL A 235 3.11 16.66 -18.01
C VAL A 235 3.09 15.83 -19.30
N VAL A 236 2.87 14.53 -19.15
CA VAL A 236 2.82 13.58 -20.27
C VAL A 236 1.36 13.35 -20.69
N GLY A 237 1.07 13.56 -21.97
CA GLY A 237 -0.28 13.39 -22.52
C GLY A 237 -1.21 14.58 -22.26
N PHE A 238 -2.50 14.40 -22.56
CA PHE A 238 -3.48 15.49 -22.57
C PHE A 238 -4.60 15.33 -21.54
N THR A 239 -4.87 14.11 -21.08
CA THR A 239 -6.04 13.75 -20.25
C THR A 239 -6.13 14.60 -18.98
N ASN A 240 -5.02 14.76 -18.25
CA ASN A 240 -4.98 15.50 -16.99
C ASN A 240 -4.25 16.84 -17.11
N LYS A 241 -3.89 17.25 -18.35
CA LYS A 241 -3.06 18.44 -18.58
C LYS A 241 -3.60 19.68 -17.87
N THR A 242 -4.91 19.95 -18.00
CA THR A 242 -5.51 21.15 -17.43
C THR A 242 -5.37 21.19 -15.90
N ALA A 243 -5.71 20.10 -15.21
CA ALA A 243 -5.61 20.03 -13.76
C ALA A 243 -4.15 20.19 -13.28
N LEU A 244 -3.23 19.47 -13.94
CA LEU A 244 -1.81 19.48 -13.58
C LEU A 244 -1.13 20.84 -13.83
N THR A 245 -1.48 21.55 -14.91
CA THR A 245 -0.83 22.83 -15.26
C THR A 245 -1.44 24.04 -14.56
N LEU A 246 -2.67 23.95 -14.03
CA LEU A 246 -3.28 25.05 -13.26
C LEU A 246 -2.75 25.14 -11.83
N ALA A 247 -2.27 24.02 -11.28
CA ALA A 247 -1.79 23.95 -9.91
C ALA A 247 -0.27 24.13 -9.79
N PHE A 248 0.47 23.96 -10.90
CA PHE A 248 1.93 24.08 -10.96
C PHE A 248 2.36 25.48 -11.42
#